data_9b5380c4bd36a3da21cff0d08a0eeab0
#
_entry.id   9b5380c4bd36a3da21cff0d08a0eeab0
#
_cell.length_a   1.000
_cell.length_b   1.000
_cell.length_c   1.000
_cell.angle_alpha   90.00
_cell.angle_beta   90.00
_cell.angle_gamma   90.00
#
_symmetry.space_group_name_H-M   'P 1'
#
loop_
_entity.id
_entity.type
_entity.pdbx_description
1 polymer ?
#
loop_
_entity_poly.entity_id
_entity_poly.type
_entity_poly.pdbx_seq_one_letter_code
_entity_poly.pdbx_strand_id
1 'polypeptide(L)'
;MLVLAKSSWVRAFFGVVVFCAAAGDVARADQAKTGSQQQPAADAPAAAPAPDKSGYTLFNPTPDSQLRSFAPDRPPKADSATTVDAGHFQYETDLLNYSQTNFGGVTTRLYQAFDPVWKLGLTNWVDFELQFNGYQNLTATDNATGAAVAKASGFGDVFVKSKINLFGNDGGSAALAIIPYVKIPSDAPTISNGVVEGGLIAPFQLQLPHDFGLTLMSEVDALKDAADSGRHANFVDLVNLNHAVPGIKNLSAAIEFFSSVGTDPNTPPIYTFDTALIYLLTPNVQLDAGADFGLNRAAPAVQVFVGLSQRF
;
A
#
# COMPACT_ATOMS: atom_id res chain seq x y z
N MET A 1 13.62 -34.24 -33.64
CA MET A 1 15.07 -33.99 -33.58
C MET A 1 15.29 -32.59 -34.15
N LEU A 2 15.25 -31.57 -33.33
CA LEU A 2 15.93 -30.31 -33.56
C LEU A 2 16.18 -29.61 -32.23
N VAL A 3 17.36 -29.09 -32.12
CA VAL A 3 18.19 -28.85 -30.96
C VAL A 3 17.86 -27.50 -30.31
N LEU A 4 17.92 -27.51 -28.99
CA LEU A 4 18.03 -26.41 -28.03
C LEU A 4 18.87 -25.22 -28.51
N ALA A 5 18.39 -24.02 -28.27
CA ALA A 5 19.24 -22.89 -27.98
C ALA A 5 18.92 -22.33 -26.58
N LYS A 6 19.78 -22.64 -25.63
CA LYS A 6 19.88 -21.96 -24.34
C LYS A 6 20.35 -20.54 -24.59
N SER A 7 19.60 -19.56 -24.14
CA SER A 7 20.15 -18.26 -23.83
C SER A 7 19.94 -17.93 -22.36
N SER A 8 20.94 -18.32 -21.56
CA SER A 8 21.19 -17.73 -20.24
C SER A 8 21.60 -16.28 -20.46
N TRP A 9 21.02 -15.37 -19.72
CA TRP A 9 21.48 -14.06 -19.25
C TRP A 9 20.27 -13.18 -18.92
N VAL A 10 19.69 -13.35 -17.76
CA VAL A 10 19.24 -12.24 -16.93
C VAL A 10 19.31 -12.72 -15.48
N ARG A 11 20.43 -12.47 -14.83
CA ARG A 11 20.49 -12.47 -13.37
C ARG A 11 19.90 -11.14 -12.92
N ALA A 12 18.63 -11.16 -12.54
CA ALA A 12 18.01 -10.04 -11.86
C ALA A 12 18.71 -9.87 -10.49
N PHE A 13 19.15 -8.66 -10.26
CA PHE A 13 19.70 -8.21 -8.98
C PHE A 13 18.59 -8.26 -7.93
N PHE A 14 18.59 -9.31 -7.10
CA PHE A 14 17.87 -9.32 -5.85
C PHE A 14 18.71 -8.59 -4.81
N GLY A 15 18.48 -7.30 -4.68
CA GLY A 15 18.98 -6.52 -3.56
C GLY A 15 17.95 -6.50 -2.46
N VAL A 16 18.03 -7.46 -1.52
CA VAL A 16 17.40 -7.28 -0.21
C VAL A 16 18.11 -6.09 0.44
N VAL A 17 17.45 -4.95 0.47
CA VAL A 17 17.94 -3.78 1.19
C VAL A 17 17.67 -4.01 2.68
N VAL A 18 18.61 -4.68 3.33
CA VAL A 18 18.70 -4.67 4.80
C VAL A 18 19.25 -3.31 5.19
N PHE A 19 18.39 -2.40 5.61
CA PHE A 19 18.83 -1.16 6.25
C PHE A 19 19.36 -1.48 7.65
N CYS A 20 20.67 -1.69 7.75
CA CYS A 20 21.37 -1.48 9.01
C CYS A 20 21.42 0.03 9.27
N ALA A 21 20.68 0.51 10.26
CA ALA A 21 20.83 1.86 10.79
C ALA A 21 22.22 1.97 11.45
N ALA A 22 23.21 2.39 10.69
CA ALA A 22 24.47 2.87 11.22
C ALA A 22 24.34 4.38 11.46
N ALA A 23 24.19 4.78 12.70
CA ALA A 23 24.42 6.15 13.13
C ALA A 23 25.93 6.44 12.92
N GLY A 24 26.23 7.18 11.87
CA GLY A 24 27.58 7.62 11.54
C GLY A 24 27.63 9.14 11.55
N ASP A 25 28.45 9.70 12.43
CA ASP A 25 28.81 11.12 12.52
C ASP A 25 29.25 11.67 11.16
N VAL A 26 28.56 12.72 10.71
CA VAL A 26 29.01 13.49 9.55
C VAL A 26 30.03 14.51 10.03
N ALA A 27 31.29 14.26 9.64
CA ALA A 27 32.43 15.10 9.89
C ALA A 27 32.25 16.49 9.27
N ARG A 28 32.59 17.49 10.07
CA ARG A 28 32.71 18.90 9.76
C ARG A 28 33.75 19.12 8.65
N ALA A 29 33.35 19.67 7.54
CA ALA A 29 34.31 20.28 6.58
C ALA A 29 34.40 21.78 6.87
N ASP A 30 35.60 22.19 7.14
CA ASP A 30 36.04 23.55 7.39
C ASP A 30 35.91 24.40 6.12
N GLN A 31 35.25 25.56 6.19
CA GLN A 31 35.36 26.59 5.14
C GLN A 31 35.64 27.92 5.77
N ALA A 32 36.75 28.47 5.29
CA ALA A 32 37.30 29.74 5.69
C ALA A 32 36.49 30.96 5.19
N LYS A 33 36.26 31.85 6.12
CA LYS A 33 36.05 33.31 6.10
C LYS A 33 35.84 34.02 4.76
N THR A 34 34.66 34.66 4.62
CA THR A 34 34.55 36.06 4.23
C THR A 34 33.39 36.70 4.98
N GLY A 35 33.66 37.85 5.60
CA GLY A 35 32.75 38.45 6.55
C GLY A 35 31.61 39.20 5.88
N SER A 36 30.43 38.94 6.38
CA SER A 36 29.31 39.88 6.48
C SER A 36 28.63 39.61 7.83
N GLN A 37 28.49 40.68 8.62
CA GLN A 37 27.83 40.64 9.92
C GLN A 37 26.34 40.27 9.71
N GLN A 38 26.01 39.04 9.99
CA GLN A 38 24.62 38.57 10.08
C GLN A 38 24.22 38.66 11.53
N GLN A 39 23.27 39.52 11.82
CA GLN A 39 22.61 39.65 13.11
C GLN A 39 22.11 38.29 13.57
N PRO A 40 22.29 37.85 14.85
CA PRO A 40 21.79 36.57 15.31
C PRO A 40 20.26 36.50 15.09
N ALA A 41 19.82 35.54 14.30
CA ALA A 41 18.40 35.19 14.27
C ALA A 41 18.02 34.77 15.69
N ALA A 42 17.00 35.42 16.24
CA ALA A 42 16.43 35.02 17.51
C ALA A 42 16.07 33.54 17.42
N ASP A 43 16.52 32.75 18.42
CA ASP A 43 16.17 31.34 18.56
C ASP A 43 14.65 31.19 18.44
N ALA A 44 14.21 30.54 17.37
CA ALA A 44 12.82 30.10 17.30
C ALA A 44 12.60 29.15 18.49
N PRO A 45 11.52 29.29 19.25
CA PRO A 45 11.24 28.40 20.37
C PRO A 45 11.31 26.95 19.89
N ALA A 46 12.08 26.11 20.55
CA ALA A 46 12.09 24.69 20.30
C ALA A 46 10.65 24.19 20.33
N ALA A 47 10.23 23.48 19.28
CA ALA A 47 8.88 22.91 19.23
C ALA A 47 8.66 22.10 20.51
N ALA A 48 7.50 22.27 21.14
CA ALA A 48 7.16 21.50 22.33
C ALA A 48 7.27 20.00 22.00
N PRO A 49 7.81 19.18 22.92
CA PRO A 49 7.89 17.75 22.68
C PRO A 49 6.49 17.19 22.39
N ALA A 50 6.40 16.26 21.44
CA ALA A 50 5.14 15.58 21.14
C ALA A 50 4.57 14.95 22.42
N PRO A 51 3.25 14.96 22.63
CA PRO A 51 2.63 14.36 23.80
C PRO A 51 2.95 12.88 23.89
N ASP A 52 3.26 12.38 25.06
CA ASP A 52 3.43 10.95 25.30
C ASP A 52 2.07 10.24 25.22
N LYS A 53 1.91 9.42 24.20
CA LYS A 53 0.70 8.64 23.95
C LYS A 53 0.80 7.18 24.38
N SER A 54 1.90 6.79 25.03
CA SER A 54 2.19 5.39 25.39
C SER A 54 1.16 4.76 26.32
N GLY A 55 0.44 5.57 27.09
CA GLY A 55 -0.60 5.12 28.01
C GLY A 55 -1.97 4.90 27.38
N TYR A 56 -2.18 5.24 26.11
CA TYR A 56 -3.47 5.04 25.46
C TYR A 56 -3.62 3.62 24.92
N THR A 57 -4.83 3.09 25.04
CA THR A 57 -5.19 1.72 24.62
C THR A 57 -6.63 1.71 24.11
N LEU A 58 -7.09 0.58 23.59
CA LEU A 58 -8.49 0.37 23.20
C LEU A 58 -9.49 0.79 24.30
N PHE A 59 -9.16 0.59 25.59
CA PHE A 59 -10.03 0.89 26.72
C PHE A 59 -9.71 2.22 27.42
N ASN A 60 -8.66 2.91 26.98
CA ASN A 60 -8.27 4.25 27.39
C ASN A 60 -7.92 5.03 26.10
N PRO A 61 -8.93 5.51 25.35
CA PRO A 61 -8.72 6.05 24.02
C PRO A 61 -7.89 7.34 24.00
N THR A 62 -7.20 7.56 22.91
CA THR A 62 -6.51 8.82 22.62
C THR A 62 -7.55 9.96 22.55
N PRO A 63 -7.39 11.06 23.31
CA PRO A 63 -8.31 12.21 23.20
C PRO A 63 -8.30 12.82 21.81
N ASP A 64 -9.45 13.33 21.35
CA ASP A 64 -9.61 13.98 20.02
C ASP A 64 -8.59 15.08 19.75
N SER A 65 -8.22 15.83 20.79
CA SER A 65 -7.20 16.91 20.70
C SER A 65 -5.77 16.41 20.44
N GLN A 66 -5.54 15.12 20.58
CA GLN A 66 -4.24 14.47 20.39
C GLN A 66 -4.22 13.47 19.22
N LEU A 67 -5.29 13.38 18.44
CA LEU A 67 -5.33 12.52 17.28
C LEU A 67 -4.26 12.91 16.26
N ARG A 68 -3.67 11.91 15.63
CA ARG A 68 -2.78 12.10 14.48
C ARG A 68 -3.54 12.71 13.30
N SER A 69 -2.82 13.31 12.39
CA SER A 69 -3.38 13.62 11.08
C SER A 69 -3.98 12.35 10.47
N PHE A 70 -5.12 12.48 9.82
CA PHE A 70 -5.79 11.35 9.18
C PHE A 70 -4.92 10.82 8.04
N ALA A 71 -4.50 9.57 8.13
CA ALA A 71 -3.59 8.92 7.18
C ALA A 71 -4.11 7.51 6.84
N PRO A 72 -5.15 7.41 6.01
CA PRO A 72 -5.61 6.12 5.50
C PRO A 72 -4.57 5.48 4.59
N ASP A 73 -4.65 4.16 4.40
CA ASP A 73 -3.80 3.44 3.45
C ASP A 73 -4.24 3.70 2.00
N ARG A 74 -5.51 4.03 1.80
CA ARG A 74 -6.06 4.39 0.49
C ARG A 74 -5.58 5.77 0.00
N PRO A 75 -5.50 6.02 -1.33
CA PRO A 75 -5.85 5.15 -2.48
C PRO A 75 -4.68 4.32 -3.04
N PRO A 76 -3.39 4.57 -2.69
CA PRO A 76 -2.28 3.76 -3.20
C PRO A 76 -2.42 2.29 -2.80
N LYS A 77 -1.69 1.41 -3.50
CA LYS A 77 -1.48 0.04 -3.03
C LYS A 77 -0.52 -0.03 -1.84
N ALA A 78 0.25 1.06 -1.63
CA ALA A 78 1.12 1.21 -0.46
C ALA A 78 0.32 1.39 0.82
N ASP A 79 0.49 0.52 1.79
CA ASP A 79 0.05 0.76 3.16
C ASP A 79 0.84 1.90 3.81
N SER A 80 0.22 2.65 4.71
CA SER A 80 0.91 3.63 5.54
C SER A 80 1.67 2.94 6.68
N ALA A 81 2.74 3.56 7.17
CA ALA A 81 3.42 3.09 8.37
C ALA A 81 2.72 3.55 9.68
N THR A 82 1.68 4.36 9.57
CA THR A 82 0.97 4.95 10.71
C THR A 82 -0.21 4.07 11.13
N THR A 83 -0.33 3.78 12.43
CA THR A 83 -1.48 3.06 12.99
C THR A 83 -2.65 4.00 13.28
N VAL A 84 -3.84 3.46 13.40
CA VAL A 84 -5.00 4.18 13.94
C VAL A 84 -4.75 4.52 15.42
N ASP A 85 -5.13 5.72 15.86
CA ASP A 85 -4.99 6.11 17.27
C ASP A 85 -5.76 5.14 18.19
N ALA A 86 -5.17 4.86 19.34
CA ALA A 86 -5.72 3.90 20.31
C ALA A 86 -7.17 4.22 20.68
N GLY A 87 -8.05 3.22 20.62
CA GLY A 87 -9.47 3.34 20.94
C GLY A 87 -10.33 3.93 19.83
N HIS A 88 -9.74 4.31 18.69
CA HIS A 88 -10.47 4.83 17.52
C HIS A 88 -10.66 3.76 16.46
N PHE A 89 -11.71 3.94 15.68
CA PHE A 89 -12.07 3.08 14.55
C PHE A 89 -11.90 3.84 13.24
N GLN A 90 -11.36 3.18 12.23
CA GLN A 90 -11.21 3.70 10.87
C GLN A 90 -11.82 2.72 9.88
N TYR A 91 -12.54 3.26 8.92
CA TYR A 91 -13.16 2.54 7.82
C TYR A 91 -12.60 3.07 6.50
N GLU A 92 -12.19 2.17 5.64
CA GLU A 92 -11.72 2.49 4.29
C GLU A 92 -12.38 1.54 3.30
N THR A 93 -12.77 2.01 2.12
CA THR A 93 -13.38 1.12 1.11
C THR A 93 -13.23 1.66 -0.30
N ASP A 94 -13.05 0.76 -1.27
CA ASP A 94 -13.51 1.02 -2.62
C ASP A 94 -15.04 1.07 -2.62
N LEU A 95 -15.60 2.16 -3.12
CA LEU A 95 -17.03 2.21 -3.43
C LEU A 95 -17.31 1.44 -4.71
N LEU A 96 -16.47 1.65 -5.72
CA LEU A 96 -16.47 0.93 -6.99
C LEU A 96 -15.04 0.80 -7.50
N ASN A 97 -14.74 -0.36 -8.05
CA ASN A 97 -13.48 -0.67 -8.72
C ASN A 97 -13.76 -1.48 -9.97
N TYR A 98 -13.15 -1.09 -11.07
CA TYR A 98 -13.22 -1.80 -12.35
C TYR A 98 -11.82 -2.08 -12.84
N SER A 99 -11.55 -3.31 -13.24
CA SER A 99 -10.31 -3.66 -13.93
C SER A 99 -10.54 -4.49 -15.18
N GLN A 100 -9.64 -4.32 -16.16
CA GLN A 100 -9.62 -5.11 -17.38
C GLN A 100 -8.22 -5.63 -17.67
N THR A 101 -8.11 -6.95 -17.83
CA THR A 101 -6.86 -7.63 -18.19
C THR A 101 -7.02 -8.28 -19.57
N ASN A 102 -5.99 -8.15 -20.42
CA ASN A 102 -5.94 -8.77 -21.76
C ASN A 102 -4.73 -9.71 -21.82
N PHE A 103 -4.93 -10.99 -21.47
CA PHE A 103 -3.86 -11.95 -21.39
C PHE A 103 -4.22 -13.30 -22.03
N GLY A 104 -3.29 -13.91 -22.75
CA GLY A 104 -3.48 -15.26 -23.33
C GLY A 104 -4.64 -15.37 -24.32
N GLY A 105 -5.02 -14.28 -25.01
CA GLY A 105 -6.16 -14.30 -25.93
C GLY A 105 -7.52 -14.14 -25.23
N VAL A 106 -7.53 -13.88 -23.93
CA VAL A 106 -8.75 -13.68 -23.13
C VAL A 106 -8.78 -12.26 -22.58
N THR A 107 -9.93 -11.63 -22.65
CA THR A 107 -10.23 -10.37 -21.96
C THR A 107 -11.02 -10.68 -20.70
N THR A 108 -10.43 -10.40 -19.54
CA THR A 108 -11.09 -10.51 -18.23
C THR A 108 -11.50 -9.12 -17.76
N ARG A 109 -12.76 -8.97 -17.36
CA ARG A 109 -13.31 -7.76 -16.73
C ARG A 109 -13.78 -8.12 -15.34
N LEU A 110 -13.35 -7.33 -14.36
CA LEU A 110 -13.74 -7.48 -12.98
C LEU A 110 -14.34 -6.17 -12.48
N TYR A 111 -15.55 -6.25 -11.95
CA TYR A 111 -16.21 -5.18 -11.20
C TYR A 111 -16.23 -5.58 -9.73
N GLN A 112 -15.82 -4.67 -8.87
CA GLN A 112 -15.84 -4.86 -7.42
C GLN A 112 -16.59 -3.69 -6.77
N ALA A 113 -17.31 -3.98 -5.74
CA ALA A 113 -18.03 -2.99 -4.96
C ALA A 113 -17.86 -3.26 -3.48
N PHE A 114 -17.58 -2.19 -2.72
CA PHE A 114 -17.44 -2.23 -1.26
C PHE A 114 -16.39 -3.23 -0.77
N ASP A 115 -15.11 -2.93 -1.03
CA ASP A 115 -13.94 -3.65 -0.50
C ASP A 115 -13.50 -3.01 0.84
N PRO A 116 -14.21 -3.25 1.97
CA PRO A 116 -13.94 -2.54 3.20
C PRO A 116 -12.72 -3.07 3.93
N VAL A 117 -11.95 -2.14 4.48
CA VAL A 117 -10.95 -2.38 5.52
C VAL A 117 -11.43 -1.70 6.81
N TRP A 118 -11.60 -2.47 7.85
CA TRP A 118 -11.93 -2.01 9.18
C TRP A 118 -10.67 -2.03 10.04
N LYS A 119 -10.34 -0.90 10.65
CA LYS A 119 -9.14 -0.75 11.46
C LYS A 119 -9.52 -0.26 12.84
N LEU A 120 -8.95 -0.89 13.86
CA LEU A 120 -9.19 -0.58 15.26
C LEU A 120 -7.86 -0.37 15.98
N GLY A 121 -7.64 0.84 16.49
CA GLY A 121 -6.46 1.15 17.28
C GLY A 121 -6.48 0.42 18.62
N LEU A 122 -5.56 -0.51 18.82
CA LEU A 122 -5.43 -1.27 20.08
C LEU A 122 -4.55 -0.56 21.10
N THR A 123 -3.44 -0.01 20.63
CA THR A 123 -2.49 0.78 21.40
C THR A 123 -1.96 1.93 20.54
N ASN A 124 -1.07 2.73 21.08
CA ASN A 124 -0.44 3.79 20.28
C ASN A 124 0.35 3.25 19.07
N TRP A 125 0.81 2.00 19.10
CA TRP A 125 1.69 1.42 18.07
C TRP A 125 1.11 0.22 17.35
N VAL A 126 -0.08 -0.23 17.75
CA VAL A 126 -0.68 -1.44 17.19
C VAL A 126 -2.15 -1.19 16.87
N ASP A 127 -2.56 -1.50 15.65
CA ASP A 127 -3.95 -1.67 15.29
C ASP A 127 -4.24 -3.09 14.80
N PHE A 128 -5.52 -3.41 14.80
CA PHE A 128 -6.07 -4.61 14.21
C PHE A 128 -6.86 -4.22 12.98
N GLU A 129 -6.67 -4.97 11.90
CA GLU A 129 -7.34 -4.69 10.63
C GLU A 129 -8.07 -5.93 10.11
N LEU A 130 -9.26 -5.71 9.60
CA LEU A 130 -10.07 -6.73 8.95
C LEU A 130 -10.48 -6.21 7.57
N GLN A 131 -9.95 -6.83 6.52
CA GLN A 131 -10.26 -6.47 5.15
C GLN A 131 -11.14 -7.55 4.52
N PHE A 132 -12.15 -7.11 3.80
CA PHE A 132 -13.03 -7.96 3.02
C PHE A 132 -12.90 -7.58 1.55
N ASN A 133 -12.63 -8.54 0.69
CA ASN A 133 -12.87 -8.35 -0.73
C ASN A 133 -14.38 -8.39 -0.96
N GLY A 134 -14.95 -7.25 -1.31
CA GLY A 134 -16.37 -7.04 -1.41
C GLY A 134 -17.06 -7.86 -2.51
N TYR A 135 -18.21 -7.40 -2.96
CA TYR A 135 -18.90 -8.11 -4.03
C TYR A 135 -18.20 -7.94 -5.37
N GLN A 136 -17.88 -9.04 -6.00
CA GLN A 136 -17.16 -9.13 -7.26
C GLN A 136 -18.04 -9.72 -8.37
N ASN A 137 -17.88 -9.19 -9.59
CA ASN A 137 -18.48 -9.74 -10.81
C ASN A 137 -17.40 -9.84 -11.88
N LEU A 138 -17.01 -11.07 -12.20
CA LEU A 138 -15.97 -11.39 -13.17
C LEU A 138 -16.59 -11.94 -14.44
N THR A 139 -16.15 -11.44 -15.59
CA THR A 139 -16.44 -12.02 -16.91
C THR A 139 -15.14 -12.13 -17.69
N ALA A 140 -14.83 -13.33 -18.16
CA ALA A 140 -13.72 -13.61 -19.07
C ALA A 140 -14.27 -14.00 -20.45
N THR A 141 -13.75 -13.38 -21.50
CA THR A 141 -14.23 -13.53 -22.89
C THR A 141 -13.05 -13.90 -23.78
N ASP A 142 -13.19 -14.96 -24.58
CA ASP A 142 -12.23 -15.32 -25.63
C ASP A 142 -12.27 -14.27 -26.75
N ASN A 143 -11.13 -13.71 -27.10
CA ASN A 143 -11.04 -12.59 -28.03
C ASN A 143 -11.25 -13.00 -29.50
N ALA A 144 -11.04 -14.27 -29.84
CA ALA A 144 -11.19 -14.77 -31.21
C ALA A 144 -12.65 -15.08 -31.51
N THR A 145 -13.40 -15.60 -30.55
CA THR A 145 -14.78 -16.06 -30.74
C THR A 145 -15.83 -15.10 -30.18
N GLY A 146 -15.42 -14.22 -29.24
CA GLY A 146 -16.34 -13.38 -28.47
C GLY A 146 -17.16 -14.14 -27.42
N ALA A 147 -16.92 -15.44 -27.26
CA ALA A 147 -17.63 -16.26 -26.29
C ALA A 147 -17.14 -16.02 -24.85
N ALA A 148 -18.05 -16.03 -23.89
CA ALA A 148 -17.67 -16.01 -22.48
C ALA A 148 -17.07 -17.38 -22.10
N VAL A 149 -15.83 -17.39 -21.62
CA VAL A 149 -15.11 -18.60 -21.16
C VAL A 149 -15.20 -18.78 -19.65
N ALA A 150 -15.48 -17.70 -18.89
CA ALA A 150 -15.80 -17.77 -17.48
C ALA A 150 -16.74 -16.62 -17.08
N LYS A 151 -17.61 -16.89 -16.12
CA LYS A 151 -18.41 -15.90 -15.40
C LYS A 151 -18.50 -16.33 -13.95
N ALA A 152 -18.25 -15.41 -13.03
CA ALA A 152 -18.37 -15.65 -11.60
C ALA A 152 -18.84 -14.38 -10.89
N SER A 153 -19.54 -14.53 -9.80
CA SER A 153 -19.87 -13.43 -8.90
C SER A 153 -19.99 -13.93 -7.48
N GLY A 154 -19.65 -13.09 -6.53
CA GLY A 154 -19.71 -13.43 -5.10
C GLY A 154 -18.87 -12.47 -4.28
N PHE A 155 -18.83 -12.69 -2.97
CA PHE A 155 -17.90 -12.02 -2.08
C PHE A 155 -16.54 -12.71 -2.15
N GLY A 156 -15.47 -11.89 -2.09
CA GLY A 156 -14.11 -12.39 -2.12
C GLY A 156 -13.58 -12.81 -0.75
N ASP A 157 -12.28 -12.93 -0.65
CA ASP A 157 -11.57 -13.44 0.53
C ASP A 157 -11.56 -12.40 1.67
N VAL A 158 -11.28 -12.88 2.88
CA VAL A 158 -11.13 -12.07 4.09
C VAL A 158 -9.66 -12.06 4.52
N PHE A 159 -9.13 -10.88 4.84
CA PHE A 159 -7.77 -10.73 5.36
C PHE A 159 -7.84 -10.25 6.81
N VAL A 160 -7.11 -10.94 7.66
CA VAL A 160 -6.90 -10.56 9.06
C VAL A 160 -5.47 -10.05 9.17
N LYS A 161 -5.30 -8.78 9.54
CA LYS A 161 -4.02 -8.10 9.60
C LYS A 161 -3.80 -7.47 10.98
N SER A 162 -2.56 -7.19 11.32
CA SER A 162 -2.22 -6.32 12.43
C SER A 162 -1.07 -5.42 12.02
N LYS A 163 -1.27 -4.11 12.04
CA LYS A 163 -0.20 -3.14 11.78
C LYS A 163 0.51 -2.83 13.10
N ILE A 164 1.83 -2.94 13.06
CA ILE A 164 2.72 -2.68 14.21
C ILE A 164 3.71 -1.60 13.77
N ASN A 165 3.50 -0.37 14.23
CA ASN A 165 4.46 0.70 13.98
C ASN A 165 5.71 0.48 14.84
N LEU A 166 6.87 0.49 14.21
CA LEU A 166 8.17 0.31 14.86
C LEU A 166 8.77 1.65 15.30
N PHE A 167 8.51 2.71 14.54
CA PHE A 167 8.87 4.10 14.88
C PHE A 167 8.17 5.10 13.94
N GLY A 168 8.14 6.37 14.37
CA GLY A 168 7.67 7.48 13.54
C GLY A 168 6.15 7.70 13.53
N ASN A 169 5.42 7.01 14.38
CA ASN A 169 3.95 7.06 14.42
C ASN A 169 3.40 8.45 14.83
N ASP A 170 4.09 9.11 15.76
CA ASP A 170 3.67 10.39 16.31
C ASP A 170 4.50 11.58 15.78
N GLY A 171 5.13 11.44 14.62
CA GLY A 171 5.89 12.48 13.95
C GLY A 171 7.32 12.08 13.62
N GLY A 172 8.05 13.01 13.01
CA GLY A 172 9.40 12.80 12.50
C GLY A 172 9.42 12.75 10.98
N SER A 173 10.62 12.66 10.42
CA SER A 173 10.83 12.61 8.96
C SER A 173 10.73 11.20 8.36
N ALA A 174 10.66 10.17 9.21
CA ALA A 174 10.56 8.78 8.78
C ALA A 174 9.66 7.97 9.71
N ALA A 175 8.96 6.99 9.14
CA ALA A 175 8.17 6.01 9.89
C ALA A 175 8.32 4.62 9.26
N LEU A 176 8.25 3.58 10.08
CA LEU A 176 8.30 2.17 9.65
C LEU A 176 7.27 1.36 10.40
N ALA A 177 6.56 0.50 9.71
CA ALA A 177 5.70 -0.51 10.30
C ALA A 177 5.96 -1.90 9.70
N ILE A 178 5.43 -2.92 10.36
CA ILE A 178 5.28 -4.27 9.83
C ILE A 178 3.81 -4.68 9.97
N ILE A 179 3.31 -5.43 8.98
CA ILE A 179 1.91 -5.84 8.92
C ILE A 179 1.85 -7.33 8.55
N PRO A 180 1.95 -8.24 9.52
CA PRO A 180 1.64 -9.64 9.29
C PRO A 180 0.16 -9.80 8.96
N TYR A 181 -0.14 -10.70 8.01
CA TYR A 181 -1.52 -11.00 7.64
C TYR A 181 -1.76 -12.46 7.29
N VAL A 182 -3.03 -12.85 7.39
CA VAL A 182 -3.55 -14.13 6.92
C VAL A 182 -4.79 -13.87 6.05
N LYS A 183 -4.82 -14.46 4.87
CA LYS A 183 -5.99 -14.51 3.98
C LYS A 183 -6.77 -15.78 4.24
N ILE A 184 -8.05 -15.63 4.50
CA ILE A 184 -9.04 -16.72 4.67
C ILE A 184 -9.89 -16.74 3.40
N PRO A 185 -9.93 -17.90 2.70
CA PRO A 185 -10.67 -17.99 1.44
C PRO A 185 -12.19 -17.93 1.68
N SER A 186 -12.91 -17.31 0.76
CA SER A 186 -14.35 -17.41 0.64
C SER A 186 -14.75 -18.71 -0.10
N ASP A 187 -16.04 -19.06 -0.03
CA ASP A 187 -16.61 -20.22 -0.75
C ASP A 187 -17.02 -19.87 -2.21
N ALA A 188 -16.61 -18.72 -2.73
CA ALA A 188 -16.96 -18.27 -4.08
C ALA A 188 -15.95 -18.82 -5.13
N PRO A 189 -16.27 -19.92 -5.83
CA PRO A 189 -15.36 -20.49 -6.82
C PRO A 189 -15.09 -19.50 -7.96
N THR A 190 -13.87 -19.50 -8.48
CA THR A 190 -13.38 -18.56 -9.50
C THR A 190 -13.10 -17.13 -8.98
N ILE A 191 -13.72 -16.72 -7.87
CA ILE A 191 -13.40 -15.47 -7.17
C ILE A 191 -12.28 -15.73 -6.15
N SER A 192 -12.43 -16.77 -5.31
CA SER A 192 -11.41 -17.25 -4.38
C SER A 192 -10.61 -18.41 -4.97
N ASN A 193 -9.34 -18.52 -4.59
CA ASN A 193 -8.53 -19.71 -4.90
C ASN A 193 -8.72 -20.87 -3.90
N GLY A 194 -9.57 -20.69 -2.88
CA GLY A 194 -9.99 -21.71 -1.93
C GLY A 194 -8.91 -22.14 -0.92
N VAL A 195 -7.82 -21.37 -0.76
CA VAL A 195 -6.73 -21.72 0.18
C VAL A 195 -6.41 -20.55 1.10
N VAL A 196 -5.98 -20.90 2.32
CA VAL A 196 -5.41 -19.94 3.26
C VAL A 196 -4.03 -19.52 2.76
N GLU A 197 -3.77 -18.25 2.68
CA GLU A 197 -2.49 -17.64 2.32
C GLU A 197 -2.10 -16.60 3.37
N GLY A 198 -0.91 -16.05 3.27
CA GLY A 198 -0.50 -15.01 4.21
C GLY A 198 0.87 -14.47 3.88
N GLY A 199 1.22 -13.39 4.51
CA GLY A 199 2.45 -12.67 4.24
C GLY A 199 2.81 -11.66 5.32
N LEU A 200 3.82 -10.90 5.00
CA LEU A 200 4.33 -9.80 5.81
C LEU A 200 4.59 -8.58 4.92
N ILE A 201 3.97 -7.47 5.27
CA ILE A 201 4.12 -6.19 4.59
C ILE A 201 5.00 -5.27 5.45
N ALA A 202 5.85 -4.46 4.84
CA ALA A 202 6.75 -3.54 5.52
C ALA A 202 6.77 -2.17 4.82
N PRO A 203 5.83 -1.25 5.15
CA PRO A 203 5.83 0.11 4.65
C PRO A 203 6.84 0.98 5.40
N PHE A 204 7.66 1.71 4.63
CA PHE A 204 8.60 2.71 5.11
C PHE A 204 8.26 4.06 4.49
N GLN A 205 7.95 5.05 5.31
CA GLN A 205 7.58 6.40 4.87
C GLN A 205 8.68 7.40 5.18
N LEU A 206 8.88 8.33 4.26
CA LEU A 206 9.80 9.45 4.39
C LEU A 206 9.11 10.76 4.02
N GLN A 207 9.29 11.77 4.85
CA GLN A 207 8.97 13.15 4.50
C GLN A 207 10.18 13.76 3.80
N LEU A 208 10.00 14.11 2.53
CA LEU A 208 11.04 14.74 1.70
C LEU A 208 10.92 16.28 1.76
N PRO A 209 11.97 17.02 1.31
CA PRO A 209 11.87 18.47 1.14
C PRO A 209 10.69 18.88 0.26
N HIS A 210 10.18 20.09 0.48
CA HIS A 210 9.03 20.65 -0.23
C HIS A 210 7.72 19.86 -0.04
N ASP A 211 7.55 19.24 1.14
CA ASP A 211 6.34 18.53 1.56
C ASP A 211 5.98 17.33 0.66
N PHE A 212 6.94 16.76 -0.06
CA PHE A 212 6.74 15.47 -0.72
C PHE A 212 6.74 14.33 0.31
N GLY A 213 5.73 13.47 0.23
CA GLY A 213 5.72 12.19 0.94
C GLY A 213 6.21 11.08 0.03
N LEU A 214 7.16 10.27 0.50
CA LEU A 214 7.64 9.07 -0.17
C LEU A 214 7.31 7.85 0.67
N THR A 215 6.67 6.84 0.07
CA THR A 215 6.49 5.52 0.69
C THR A 215 7.21 4.48 -0.15
N LEU A 216 8.06 3.70 0.51
CA LEU A 216 8.66 2.48 -0.02
C LEU A 216 8.01 1.31 0.72
N MET A 217 7.50 0.33 0.01
CA MET A 217 6.91 -0.84 0.66
C MET A 217 7.43 -2.10 0.00
N SER A 218 7.78 -3.08 0.84
CA SER A 218 8.07 -4.44 0.41
C SER A 218 7.14 -5.41 1.13
N GLU A 219 6.71 -6.45 0.42
CA GLU A 219 5.86 -7.50 0.95
C GLU A 219 6.40 -8.85 0.50
N VAL A 220 6.26 -9.85 1.36
CA VAL A 220 6.54 -11.25 1.03
C VAL A 220 5.36 -12.13 1.41
N ASP A 221 4.90 -12.92 0.45
CA ASP A 221 3.73 -13.76 0.59
C ASP A 221 4.07 -15.23 0.38
N ALA A 222 3.30 -16.10 1.00
CA ALA A 222 3.27 -17.54 0.73
C ALA A 222 1.97 -17.87 -0.03
N LEU A 223 2.05 -17.84 -1.36
CA LEU A 223 0.91 -18.05 -2.25
C LEU A 223 0.85 -19.47 -2.79
N LYS A 224 -0.35 -19.92 -3.19
CA LYS A 224 -0.57 -21.18 -3.88
C LYS A 224 0.01 -21.12 -5.30
N ASP A 225 0.67 -22.21 -5.72
CA ASP A 225 1.14 -22.34 -7.08
C ASP A 225 -0.01 -22.40 -8.09
N ALA A 226 0.19 -21.83 -9.27
CA ALA A 226 -0.83 -21.78 -10.31
C ALA A 226 -1.17 -23.14 -10.90
N ALA A 227 -0.19 -24.06 -10.97
CA ALA A 227 -0.31 -25.35 -11.67
C ALA A 227 -0.56 -26.53 -10.75
N ASP A 228 -0.25 -26.46 -9.46
CA ASP A 228 -0.35 -27.58 -8.52
C ASP A 228 -0.82 -27.14 -7.11
N SER A 229 -0.63 -28.00 -6.11
CA SER A 229 -1.00 -27.73 -4.71
C SER A 229 0.15 -27.18 -3.88
N GLY A 230 1.31 -26.91 -4.50
CA GLY A 230 2.47 -26.31 -3.85
C GLY A 230 2.24 -24.86 -3.45
N ARG A 231 3.29 -24.27 -2.92
CA ARG A 231 3.34 -22.87 -2.55
C ARG A 231 4.64 -22.25 -3.02
N HIS A 232 4.57 -20.99 -3.40
CA HIS A 232 5.72 -20.18 -3.76
C HIS A 232 5.80 -18.92 -2.92
N ALA A 233 6.97 -18.32 -2.89
CA ALA A 233 7.13 -16.97 -2.39
C ALA A 233 6.76 -15.97 -3.51
N ASN A 234 5.99 -14.96 -3.14
CA ASN A 234 5.73 -13.81 -3.99
C ASN A 234 6.29 -12.57 -3.30
N PHE A 235 6.92 -11.69 -4.06
CA PHE A 235 7.49 -10.44 -3.59
C PHE A 235 6.75 -9.29 -4.24
N VAL A 236 6.24 -8.39 -3.41
CA VAL A 236 5.63 -7.14 -3.85
C VAL A 236 6.54 -6.00 -3.43
N ASP A 237 6.92 -5.15 -4.37
CA ASP A 237 7.68 -3.94 -4.10
C ASP A 237 7.01 -2.76 -4.78
N LEU A 238 6.92 -1.65 -4.06
CA LEU A 238 6.35 -0.44 -4.60
C LEU A 238 7.04 0.83 -4.09
N VAL A 239 6.90 1.87 -4.90
CA VAL A 239 7.38 3.23 -4.62
C VAL A 239 6.24 4.19 -4.88
N ASN A 240 5.76 4.86 -3.85
CA ASN A 240 4.72 5.88 -3.93
C ASN A 240 5.28 7.26 -3.61
N LEU A 241 4.95 8.24 -4.43
CA LEU A 241 5.26 9.65 -4.21
C LEU A 241 3.95 10.44 -4.19
N ASN A 242 3.73 11.20 -3.14
CA ASN A 242 2.56 12.04 -3.00
C ASN A 242 2.92 13.49 -2.67
N HIS A 243 2.03 14.41 -3.04
CA HIS A 243 2.19 15.83 -2.77
C HIS A 243 0.85 16.55 -2.81
N ALA A 244 0.71 17.61 -2.01
CA ALA A 244 -0.45 18.50 -2.07
C ALA A 244 -0.51 19.22 -3.43
N VAL A 245 -1.69 19.31 -4.02
CA VAL A 245 -1.88 20.02 -5.31
C VAL A 245 -1.84 21.53 -5.07
N PRO A 246 -0.85 22.25 -5.65
CA PRO A 246 -0.71 23.69 -5.42
C PRO A 246 -1.99 24.45 -5.78
N GLY A 247 -2.41 25.33 -4.88
CA GLY A 247 -3.57 26.20 -5.10
C GLY A 247 -4.94 25.53 -4.85
N ILE A 248 -5.01 24.25 -4.56
CA ILE A 248 -6.27 23.55 -4.23
C ILE A 248 -6.19 22.99 -2.82
N LYS A 249 -6.93 23.62 -1.91
CA LYS A 249 -6.95 23.22 -0.50
C LYS A 249 -7.47 21.79 -0.35
N ASN A 250 -6.84 21.01 0.52
CA ASN A 250 -7.22 19.65 0.88
C ASN A 250 -7.14 18.62 -0.27
N LEU A 251 -6.58 18.98 -1.42
CA LEU A 251 -6.35 18.05 -2.52
C LEU A 251 -4.87 17.65 -2.57
N SER A 252 -4.62 16.37 -2.65
CA SER A 252 -3.30 15.79 -2.92
C SER A 252 -3.36 14.87 -4.14
N ALA A 253 -2.22 14.68 -4.78
CA ALA A 253 -2.03 13.72 -5.85
C ALA A 253 -0.94 12.74 -5.49
N ALA A 254 -1.06 11.51 -5.97
CA ALA A 254 -0.06 10.47 -5.81
C ALA A 254 0.25 9.79 -7.14
N ILE A 255 1.49 9.36 -7.30
CA ILE A 255 1.94 8.45 -8.34
C ILE A 255 2.65 7.27 -7.67
N GLU A 256 2.49 6.08 -8.25
CA GLU A 256 3.06 4.87 -7.71
C GLU A 256 3.58 3.97 -8.82
N PHE A 257 4.69 3.30 -8.57
CA PHE A 257 5.14 2.15 -9.33
C PHE A 257 5.00 0.91 -8.46
N PHE A 258 4.33 -0.10 -8.98
CA PHE A 258 4.06 -1.37 -8.30
C PHE A 258 4.64 -2.54 -9.08
N SER A 259 5.20 -3.51 -8.36
CA SER A 259 5.65 -4.79 -8.90
C SER A 259 5.22 -5.94 -8.00
N SER A 260 4.82 -7.07 -8.61
CA SER A 260 4.57 -8.35 -7.94
C SER A 260 5.23 -9.45 -8.72
N VAL A 261 6.16 -10.18 -8.08
CA VAL A 261 7.01 -11.21 -8.73
C VAL A 261 7.04 -12.46 -7.88
N GLY A 262 6.39 -13.52 -8.38
CA GLY A 262 6.39 -14.83 -7.75
C GLY A 262 7.58 -15.70 -8.16
N THR A 263 7.92 -16.67 -7.33
CA THR A 263 8.91 -17.72 -7.66
C THR A 263 8.31 -18.90 -8.42
N ASP A 264 6.99 -18.98 -8.57
CA ASP A 264 6.31 -19.94 -9.45
C ASP A 264 6.51 -19.55 -10.93
N PRO A 265 7.13 -20.40 -11.76
CA PRO A 265 7.37 -20.09 -13.17
C PRO A 265 6.09 -19.98 -14.01
N ASN A 266 4.95 -20.45 -13.50
CA ASN A 266 3.66 -20.39 -14.18
C ASN A 266 2.86 -19.10 -13.80
N THR A 267 3.36 -18.33 -12.83
CA THR A 267 2.77 -17.06 -12.41
C THR A 267 3.56 -15.89 -13.02
N PRO A 268 3.05 -15.22 -14.06
CA PRO A 268 3.76 -14.11 -14.67
C PRO A 268 3.82 -12.91 -13.72
N PRO A 269 4.91 -12.14 -13.73
CA PRO A 269 5.02 -10.93 -12.90
C PRO A 269 4.02 -9.86 -13.35
N ILE A 270 3.63 -9.01 -12.41
CA ILE A 270 2.72 -7.89 -12.62
C ILE A 270 3.48 -6.59 -12.33
N TYR A 271 3.39 -5.64 -13.26
CA TYR A 271 3.93 -4.29 -13.11
C TYR A 271 2.87 -3.27 -13.49
N THR A 272 2.66 -2.26 -12.64
CA THR A 272 1.74 -1.16 -12.93
C THR A 272 2.38 0.20 -12.63
N PHE A 273 1.86 1.23 -13.30
CA PHE A 273 2.05 2.63 -12.96
C PHE A 273 0.71 3.20 -12.56
N ASP A 274 0.63 3.74 -11.36
CA ASP A 274 -0.63 4.08 -10.72
C ASP A 274 -0.67 5.58 -10.43
N THR A 275 -1.87 6.15 -10.50
CA THR A 275 -2.11 7.57 -10.23
C THR A 275 -3.36 7.74 -9.38
N ALA A 276 -3.34 8.71 -8.48
CA ALA A 276 -4.51 8.96 -7.65
C ALA A 276 -4.65 10.44 -7.26
N LEU A 277 -5.90 10.81 -6.99
CA LEU A 277 -6.29 12.06 -6.35
C LEU A 277 -6.94 11.76 -5.02
N ILE A 278 -6.60 12.56 -4.02
CA ILE A 278 -6.99 12.39 -2.63
C ILE A 278 -7.58 13.71 -2.15
N TYR A 279 -8.84 13.72 -1.76
CA TYR A 279 -9.51 14.91 -1.28
C TYR A 279 -9.98 14.75 0.16
N LEU A 280 -9.39 15.52 1.07
CA LEU A 280 -9.78 15.54 2.48
C LEU A 280 -11.01 16.42 2.67
N LEU A 281 -12.19 15.80 2.73
CA LEU A 281 -13.48 16.46 2.86
C LEU A 281 -13.63 17.12 4.24
N THR A 282 -13.22 16.41 5.29
CA THR A 282 -13.10 16.89 6.68
C THR A 282 -11.80 16.35 7.28
N PRO A 283 -11.37 16.75 8.48
CA PRO A 283 -10.19 16.16 9.13
C PRO A 283 -10.25 14.65 9.34
N ASN A 284 -11.43 14.03 9.23
CA ASN A 284 -11.64 12.61 9.46
C ASN A 284 -12.35 11.90 8.29
N VAL A 285 -12.56 12.56 7.14
CA VAL A 285 -13.22 11.97 5.97
C VAL A 285 -12.46 12.32 4.71
N GLN A 286 -12.07 11.31 3.96
CA GLN A 286 -11.37 11.40 2.69
C GLN A 286 -12.20 10.76 1.58
N LEU A 287 -12.24 11.41 0.43
CA LEU A 287 -12.65 10.81 -0.84
C LEU A 287 -11.42 10.66 -1.71
N ASP A 288 -11.38 9.60 -2.48
CA ASP A 288 -10.28 9.34 -3.41
C ASP A 288 -10.76 8.73 -4.72
N ALA A 289 -9.96 8.89 -5.75
CA ALA A 289 -10.14 8.25 -7.04
C ALA A 289 -8.78 8.01 -7.69
N GLY A 290 -8.65 6.92 -8.45
CA GLY A 290 -7.39 6.61 -9.09
C GLY A 290 -7.54 5.76 -10.34
N ALA A 291 -6.41 5.61 -11.02
CA ALA A 291 -6.27 4.74 -12.17
C ALA A 291 -4.88 4.09 -12.18
N ASP A 292 -4.87 2.79 -12.42
CA ASP A 292 -3.66 1.98 -12.57
C ASP A 292 -3.54 1.52 -14.02
N PHE A 293 -2.33 1.58 -14.55
CA PHE A 293 -2.00 1.25 -15.92
C PHE A 293 -0.99 0.10 -15.95
N GLY A 294 -1.37 -1.01 -16.59
CA GLY A 294 -0.47 -2.15 -16.74
C GLY A 294 0.72 -1.84 -17.62
N LEU A 295 1.92 -2.13 -17.10
CA LEU A 295 3.18 -1.98 -17.82
C LEU A 295 3.60 -3.27 -18.56
N ASN A 296 2.90 -4.37 -18.29
CA ASN A 296 3.07 -5.62 -19.01
C ASN A 296 1.70 -6.30 -19.26
N ARG A 297 1.69 -7.37 -20.08
CA ARG A 297 0.44 -8.01 -20.52
C ARG A 297 -0.29 -8.80 -19.41
N ALA A 298 0.41 -9.21 -18.37
CA ALA A 298 -0.18 -9.95 -17.25
C ALA A 298 -0.91 -9.03 -16.28
N ALA A 299 -0.47 -7.77 -16.19
CA ALA A 299 -1.15 -6.76 -15.41
C ALA A 299 -2.50 -6.36 -16.03
N PRO A 300 -3.46 -5.88 -15.22
CA PRO A 300 -4.63 -5.18 -15.76
C PRO A 300 -4.19 -4.07 -16.71
N ALA A 301 -4.72 -4.06 -17.93
CA ALA A 301 -4.43 -3.00 -18.90
C ALA A 301 -4.84 -1.63 -18.33
N VAL A 302 -5.94 -1.63 -17.59
CA VAL A 302 -6.43 -0.49 -16.82
C VAL A 302 -7.23 -0.99 -15.64
N GLN A 303 -7.08 -0.29 -14.52
CA GLN A 303 -7.96 -0.37 -13.35
C GLN A 303 -8.34 1.06 -12.98
N VAL A 304 -9.59 1.30 -12.61
CA VAL A 304 -10.10 2.59 -12.14
C VAL A 304 -10.96 2.38 -10.91
N PHE A 305 -10.84 3.27 -9.95
CA PHE A 305 -11.57 3.14 -8.70
C PHE A 305 -11.94 4.50 -8.11
N VAL A 306 -12.93 4.46 -7.23
CA VAL A 306 -13.31 5.57 -6.35
C VAL A 306 -13.52 5.02 -4.95
N GLY A 307 -13.12 5.77 -3.95
CA GLY A 307 -13.17 5.30 -2.57
C GLY A 307 -13.44 6.35 -1.53
N LEU A 308 -13.63 5.86 -0.33
CA LEU A 308 -13.94 6.61 0.87
C LEU A 308 -13.13 6.06 2.04
N SER A 309 -12.59 6.96 2.85
CA SER A 309 -12.01 6.64 4.16
C SER A 309 -12.59 7.55 5.22
N GLN A 310 -12.87 6.99 6.41
CA GLN A 310 -13.43 7.74 7.54
C GLN A 310 -12.89 7.22 8.87
N ARG A 311 -12.54 8.13 9.77
CA ARG A 311 -12.20 7.83 11.17
C ARG A 311 -13.31 8.31 12.10
N PHE A 312 -13.57 7.52 13.16
CA PHE A 312 -14.56 7.75 14.21
C PHE A 312 -13.92 7.88 15.58
#